data_597324e9f904dcea7149eebca59f1335
#
_entry.id   597324e9f904dcea7149eebca59f1335
#
_cell.length_a   1.000
_cell.length_b   1.000
_cell.length_c   1.000
_cell.angle_alpha   90.00
_cell.angle_beta   90.00
_cell.angle_gamma   90.00
#
_symmetry.space_group_name_H-M   'P 1'
#
loop_
_entity.id
_entity.type
_entity.pdbx_description
1 polymer ?
#
loop_
_entity_poly.entity_id
_entity_poly.type
_entity_poly.pdbx_seq_one_letter_code
_entity_poly.pdbx_strand_id
1 'polypeptide(L)'
;MVYSRKMLQNDERREQIGKELEGVTWQMKIRSVADTYVFFEHPDFKDHVFCSASIIPSRPLTVGEMMNVEVELAYDHARASWGYVAKSAMRPQDNLNIYRYKTDFENLASVVRRLVSKAKTMTNEADWKKKLPAGWDWPLEFAQEHEEELNWVSNMMEQCGALVRLHGAPKMRTVDGIFEVLDRYPRELQSLTYHFKKALDKADPPVGHHAPRRWRDDDGDGR
;
A
#
# COMPACT_ATOMS: atom_id res chain seq x y z
N MET A 1 -13.34 -26.96 15.11
CA MET A 1 -14.37 -26.85 14.03
C MET A 1 -13.64 -26.42 12.77
N VAL A 2 -13.98 -26.94 11.58
CA VAL A 2 -13.30 -26.53 10.33
C VAL A 2 -14.20 -25.58 9.55
N TYR A 3 -13.78 -24.33 9.44
CA TYR A 3 -14.49 -23.28 8.71
C TYR A 3 -14.30 -23.45 7.19
N SER A 4 -15.39 -23.37 6.42
CA SER A 4 -15.33 -23.44 4.95
C SER A 4 -16.30 -22.44 4.31
N ARG A 5 -15.96 -21.97 3.10
CA ARG A 5 -16.83 -21.06 2.32
C ARG A 5 -18.21 -21.61 2.06
N LYS A 6 -18.36 -22.93 1.97
CA LYS A 6 -19.68 -23.57 1.81
C LYS A 6 -20.62 -23.27 2.98
N MET A 7 -20.09 -23.13 4.20
CA MET A 7 -20.88 -22.81 5.39
C MET A 7 -21.39 -21.36 5.37
N LEU A 8 -20.76 -20.48 4.61
CA LEU A 8 -21.13 -19.07 4.50
C LEU A 8 -22.29 -18.82 3.51
N GLN A 9 -22.77 -19.84 2.80
CA GLN A 9 -23.93 -19.75 1.92
C GLN A 9 -25.25 -19.74 2.69
N ASN A 10 -25.27 -20.27 3.91
CA ASN A 10 -26.42 -20.22 4.81
C ASN A 10 -26.31 -19.01 5.72
N ASP A 11 -27.34 -18.16 5.74
CA ASP A 11 -27.35 -16.88 6.46
C ASP A 11 -27.23 -17.04 7.98
N GLU A 12 -27.99 -17.98 8.57
CA GLU A 12 -27.93 -18.25 10.00
C GLU A 12 -26.54 -18.76 10.42
N ARG A 13 -25.99 -19.68 9.60
CA ARG A 13 -24.66 -20.21 9.88
C ARG A 13 -23.57 -19.17 9.70
N ARG A 14 -23.71 -18.27 8.74
CA ARG A 14 -22.79 -17.15 8.54
C ARG A 14 -22.80 -16.20 9.73
N GLU A 15 -23.97 -15.83 10.23
CA GLU A 15 -24.09 -14.97 11.41
C GLU A 15 -23.46 -15.62 12.64
N GLN A 16 -23.68 -16.93 12.84
CA GLN A 16 -23.06 -17.67 13.94
C GLN A 16 -21.53 -17.67 13.81
N ILE A 17 -21.00 -17.96 12.61
CA ILE A 17 -19.55 -17.93 12.36
C ILE A 17 -18.99 -16.55 12.59
N GLY A 18 -19.66 -15.47 12.16
CA GLY A 18 -19.24 -14.11 12.45
C GLY A 18 -19.05 -13.86 13.93
N LYS A 19 -19.98 -14.30 14.77
CA LYS A 19 -19.89 -14.21 16.23
C LYS A 19 -18.75 -15.08 16.81
N GLU A 20 -18.53 -16.27 16.25
CA GLU A 20 -17.45 -17.19 16.67
C GLU A 20 -16.05 -16.63 16.33
N LEU A 21 -15.93 -15.82 15.28
CA LEU A 21 -14.67 -15.20 14.86
C LEU A 21 -14.36 -13.89 15.59
N GLU A 22 -15.36 -13.23 16.15
CA GLU A 22 -15.23 -11.90 16.75
C GLU A 22 -14.28 -11.92 17.95
N GLY A 23 -13.25 -11.07 17.89
CA GLY A 23 -12.22 -10.93 18.93
C GLY A 23 -11.26 -12.12 19.07
N VAL A 24 -11.32 -13.10 18.17
CA VAL A 24 -10.42 -14.25 18.20
C VAL A 24 -9.21 -13.99 17.32
N THR A 25 -8.02 -14.19 17.88
CA THR A 25 -6.75 -14.10 17.17
C THR A 25 -6.21 -15.50 16.86
N TRP A 26 -5.90 -15.72 15.58
CA TRP A 26 -5.42 -16.99 15.06
C TRP A 26 -3.93 -16.89 14.70
N GLN A 27 -3.14 -17.91 15.05
CA GLN A 27 -1.78 -18.02 14.53
C GLN A 27 -1.82 -18.69 13.16
N MET A 28 -1.72 -17.88 12.11
CA MET A 28 -1.81 -18.34 10.73
C MET A 28 -0.47 -18.24 10.02
N LYS A 29 -0.25 -19.17 9.09
CA LYS A 29 0.95 -19.22 8.28
C LYS A 29 0.72 -18.48 6.96
N ILE A 30 1.70 -17.69 6.52
CA ILE A 30 1.68 -17.08 5.19
C ILE A 30 1.79 -18.18 4.13
N ARG A 31 0.75 -18.34 3.32
CA ARG A 31 0.70 -19.30 2.21
C ARG A 31 1.30 -18.73 0.93
N SER A 32 0.96 -17.49 0.62
CA SER A 32 1.46 -16.79 -0.56
C SER A 32 1.45 -15.28 -0.36
N VAL A 33 2.38 -14.60 -1.01
CA VAL A 33 2.51 -13.14 -1.02
C VAL A 33 2.42 -12.66 -2.47
N ALA A 34 1.50 -11.74 -2.72
CA ALA A 34 1.36 -11.02 -3.98
C ALA A 34 1.61 -9.52 -3.78
N ASP A 35 1.59 -8.73 -4.85
CA ASP A 35 1.93 -7.31 -4.81
C ASP A 35 1.02 -6.47 -3.90
N THR A 36 -0.23 -6.86 -3.78
CA THR A 36 -1.26 -6.07 -3.06
C THR A 36 -2.01 -6.87 -1.99
N TYR A 37 -1.73 -8.17 -1.87
CA TYR A 37 -2.41 -9.02 -0.92
C TYR A 37 -1.56 -10.22 -0.49
N VAL A 38 -1.99 -10.85 0.60
CA VAL A 38 -1.41 -12.08 1.15
C VAL A 38 -2.53 -13.08 1.40
N PHE A 39 -2.25 -14.35 1.23
CA PHE A 39 -3.11 -15.42 1.71
C PHE A 39 -2.49 -16.12 2.92
N PHE A 40 -3.32 -16.32 3.93
CA PHE A 40 -2.99 -17.13 5.10
C PHE A 40 -3.65 -18.50 5.05
N GLU A 41 -2.99 -19.48 5.67
CA GLU A 41 -3.51 -20.82 5.89
C GLU A 41 -3.52 -21.17 7.38
N HIS A 42 -4.54 -21.92 7.82
CA HIS A 42 -4.67 -22.47 9.17
C HIS A 42 -5.47 -23.77 9.13
N PRO A 43 -5.16 -24.78 9.96
CA PRO A 43 -5.87 -26.06 9.97
C PRO A 43 -7.39 -25.96 10.18
N ASP A 44 -7.85 -24.97 10.93
CA ASP A 44 -9.28 -24.74 11.18
C ASP A 44 -10.00 -24.04 10.03
N PHE A 45 -9.29 -23.56 9.03
CA PHE A 45 -9.86 -22.94 7.82
C PHE A 45 -9.56 -23.82 6.61
N LYS A 46 -10.62 -24.33 5.99
CA LYS A 46 -10.48 -25.12 4.76
C LYS A 46 -10.07 -24.27 3.56
N ASP A 47 -10.49 -23.02 3.58
CA ASP A 47 -10.18 -22.01 2.57
C ASP A 47 -9.16 -21.01 3.11
N HIS A 48 -8.34 -20.45 2.22
CA HIS A 48 -7.36 -19.46 2.62
C HIS A 48 -8.03 -18.15 3.06
N VAL A 49 -7.44 -17.51 4.06
CA VAL A 49 -7.86 -16.18 4.54
C VAL A 49 -7.14 -15.12 3.71
N PHE A 50 -7.91 -14.27 3.05
CA PHE A 50 -7.39 -13.14 2.27
C PHE A 50 -6.98 -11.99 3.19
N CYS A 51 -5.88 -11.33 2.87
CA CYS A 51 -5.40 -10.16 3.58
C CYS A 51 -4.94 -9.09 2.60
N SER A 52 -5.49 -7.88 2.70
CA SER A 52 -4.97 -6.74 1.95
C SER A 52 -3.61 -6.31 2.50
N ALA A 53 -2.68 -5.96 1.62
CA ALA A 53 -1.39 -5.39 1.99
C ALA A 53 -1.52 -4.14 2.87
N SER A 54 -2.63 -3.41 2.74
CA SER A 54 -2.89 -2.19 3.50
C SER A 54 -2.97 -2.35 5.01
N ILE A 55 -3.21 -3.57 5.50
CA ILE A 55 -3.35 -3.86 6.93
C ILE A 55 -2.14 -4.57 7.54
N ILE A 56 -1.12 -4.88 6.74
CA ILE A 56 0.08 -5.59 7.19
C ILE A 56 1.16 -4.57 7.57
N PRO A 57 1.87 -4.75 8.70
CA PRO A 57 2.97 -3.87 9.08
C PRO A 57 4.15 -3.95 8.10
N SER A 58 4.89 -2.85 8.03
CA SER A 58 5.97 -2.59 7.07
C SER A 58 7.22 -3.43 7.29
N ARG A 59 7.22 -4.67 6.88
CA ARG A 59 8.43 -5.51 6.77
C ARG A 59 8.27 -6.45 5.60
N PRO A 60 9.38 -6.87 4.96
CA PRO A 60 9.32 -7.94 3.98
C PRO A 60 8.65 -9.17 4.60
N LEU A 61 7.69 -9.75 3.89
CA LEU A 61 6.96 -10.93 4.31
C LEU A 61 7.55 -12.16 3.63
N THR A 62 7.64 -13.24 4.38
CA THR A 62 8.18 -14.51 3.87
C THR A 62 7.09 -15.59 3.88
N VAL A 63 6.95 -16.31 2.77
CA VAL A 63 6.09 -17.50 2.72
C VAL A 63 6.51 -18.47 3.81
N GLY A 64 5.58 -18.99 4.58
CA GLY A 64 5.84 -19.85 5.72
C GLY A 64 5.95 -19.12 7.06
N GLU A 65 6.03 -17.78 7.07
CA GLU A 65 6.05 -16.98 8.28
C GLU A 65 4.73 -17.08 9.04
N MET A 66 4.80 -17.10 10.37
CA MET A 66 3.62 -17.12 11.25
C MET A 66 3.18 -15.70 11.61
N MET A 67 1.88 -15.45 11.52
CA MET A 67 1.26 -14.17 11.86
C MET A 67 0.10 -14.38 12.83
N ASN A 68 -0.11 -13.42 13.73
CA ASN A 68 -1.34 -13.30 14.51
C ASN A 68 -2.38 -12.58 13.66
N VAL A 69 -3.48 -13.24 13.34
CA VAL A 69 -4.51 -12.74 12.40
C VAL A 69 -5.86 -12.74 13.08
N GLU A 70 -6.53 -11.60 13.09
CA GLU A 70 -7.97 -11.52 13.38
C GLU A 70 -8.72 -11.70 12.07
N VAL A 71 -9.71 -12.57 12.05
CA VAL A 71 -10.48 -12.91 10.85
C VAL A 71 -11.90 -12.37 10.97
N GLU A 72 -12.40 -11.83 9.88
CA GLU A 72 -13.80 -11.43 9.72
C GLU A 72 -14.38 -11.99 8.42
N LEU A 73 -15.70 -11.89 8.28
CA LEU A 73 -16.40 -12.25 7.05
C LEU A 73 -16.55 -11.01 6.17
N ALA A 74 -16.23 -11.14 4.89
CA ALA A 74 -16.49 -10.09 3.91
C ALA A 74 -17.13 -10.65 2.64
N TYR A 75 -18.00 -9.86 2.02
CA TYR A 75 -18.62 -10.20 0.76
C TYR A 75 -17.73 -9.74 -0.41
N ASP A 76 -17.33 -10.68 -1.24
CA ASP A 76 -16.58 -10.42 -2.47
C ASP A 76 -17.56 -10.17 -3.61
N HIS A 77 -17.74 -8.90 -3.98
CA HIS A 77 -18.66 -8.50 -5.05
C HIS A 77 -18.25 -9.05 -6.43
N ALA A 78 -16.95 -9.24 -6.67
CA ALA A 78 -16.46 -9.74 -7.96
C ALA A 78 -16.77 -11.24 -8.14
N ARG A 79 -16.81 -12.00 -7.04
CA ARG A 79 -17.13 -13.43 -7.04
C ARG A 79 -18.53 -13.75 -6.58
N ALA A 80 -19.31 -12.73 -6.22
CA ALA A 80 -20.64 -12.85 -5.62
C ALA A 80 -20.70 -13.89 -4.48
N SER A 81 -19.72 -13.86 -3.57
CA SER A 81 -19.59 -14.85 -2.51
C SER A 81 -18.97 -14.27 -1.23
N TRP A 82 -19.36 -14.84 -0.09
CA TRP A 82 -18.71 -14.56 1.17
C TRP A 82 -17.37 -15.28 1.30
N GLY A 83 -16.43 -14.64 1.99
CA GLY A 83 -15.10 -15.20 2.25
C GLY A 83 -14.55 -14.78 3.61
N TYR A 84 -13.47 -15.43 4.00
CA TYR A 84 -12.71 -15.10 5.19
C TYR A 84 -11.65 -14.07 4.83
N VAL A 85 -11.63 -12.94 5.52
CA VAL A 85 -10.64 -11.87 5.32
C VAL A 85 -9.97 -11.54 6.65
N ALA A 86 -8.72 -11.12 6.58
CA ALA A 86 -8.01 -10.64 7.74
C ALA A 86 -8.48 -9.21 8.05
N LYS A 87 -8.99 -8.99 9.26
CA LYS A 87 -9.27 -7.68 9.84
C LYS A 87 -7.98 -7.01 10.32
N SER A 88 -7.08 -7.80 10.90
CA SER A 88 -5.73 -7.41 11.30
C SER A 88 -4.76 -8.56 11.10
N ALA A 89 -3.49 -8.26 10.84
CA ALA A 89 -2.44 -9.27 10.75
C ALA A 89 -1.12 -8.68 11.28
N MET A 90 -0.52 -9.32 12.29
CA MET A 90 0.71 -8.87 12.94
C MET A 90 1.62 -10.04 13.26
N ARG A 91 2.93 -9.80 13.29
CA ARG A 91 3.87 -10.78 13.80
C ARG A 91 3.65 -11.02 15.28
N PRO A 92 3.91 -12.24 15.81
CA PRO A 92 3.76 -12.54 17.24
C PRO A 92 4.56 -11.60 18.16
N GLN A 93 5.70 -11.09 17.66
CA GLN A 93 6.56 -10.15 18.39
C GLN A 93 6.16 -8.69 18.25
N ASP A 94 5.26 -8.36 17.34
CA ASP A 94 4.83 -6.97 17.15
C ASP A 94 3.80 -6.59 18.24
N ASN A 95 3.97 -5.42 18.82
CA ASN A 95 3.05 -4.94 19.85
C ASN A 95 1.70 -4.60 19.20
N LEU A 96 0.60 -5.13 19.75
CA LEU A 96 -0.77 -4.94 19.25
C LEU A 96 -1.21 -3.47 19.12
N ASN A 97 -0.50 -2.55 19.78
CA ASN A 97 -0.76 -1.11 19.73
C ASN A 97 -0.02 -0.36 18.59
N ILE A 98 0.70 -1.06 17.71
CA ILE A 98 1.39 -0.38 16.62
C ILE A 98 0.35 0.02 15.57
N TYR A 99 0.09 1.30 15.50
CA TYR A 99 -0.67 1.95 14.42
C TYR A 99 -0.20 1.44 13.06
N ARG A 100 -1.14 1.32 12.11
CA ARG A 100 -0.83 1.02 10.71
C ARG A 100 0.28 1.96 10.23
N TYR A 101 1.46 1.42 10.06
CA TYR A 101 2.57 2.22 9.56
C TYR A 101 2.30 2.55 8.08
N LYS A 102 2.14 3.82 7.80
CA LYS A 102 2.12 4.29 6.41
C LYS A 102 3.55 4.54 5.96
N THR A 103 3.91 3.97 4.83
CA THR A 103 5.19 4.23 4.18
C THR A 103 5.25 5.70 3.74
N ASP A 104 6.47 6.21 3.50
CA ASP A 104 6.64 7.57 2.95
C ASP A 104 5.93 7.72 1.60
N PHE A 105 5.88 6.67 0.79
CA PHE A 105 5.13 6.66 -0.47
C PHE A 105 3.62 6.86 -0.26
N GLU A 106 3.02 6.17 0.70
CA GLU A 106 1.58 6.31 0.99
C GLU A 106 1.25 7.67 1.61
N ASN A 107 2.17 8.23 2.39
CA ASN A 107 2.03 9.57 2.90
C ASN A 107 2.06 10.59 1.75
N LEU A 108 3.01 10.47 0.81
CA LEU A 108 3.07 11.31 -0.40
C LEU A 108 1.81 11.16 -1.24
N ALA A 109 1.37 9.93 -1.51
CA ALA A 109 0.13 9.65 -2.23
C ALA A 109 -1.07 10.36 -1.60
N SER A 110 -1.19 10.30 -0.27
CA SER A 110 -2.25 10.97 0.48
C SER A 110 -2.19 12.50 0.36
N VAL A 111 -0.99 13.08 0.35
CA VAL A 111 -0.80 14.52 0.16
C VAL A 111 -1.24 14.94 -1.24
N VAL A 112 -0.74 14.27 -2.28
CA VAL A 112 -1.08 14.55 -3.69
C VAL A 112 -2.60 14.46 -3.89
N ARG A 113 -3.22 13.36 -3.49
CA ARG A 113 -4.68 13.14 -3.63
C ARG A 113 -5.50 14.23 -2.93
N ARG A 114 -5.08 14.63 -1.72
CA ARG A 114 -5.72 15.72 -0.99
C ARG A 114 -5.60 17.06 -1.71
N LEU A 115 -4.44 17.36 -2.29
CA LEU A 115 -4.22 18.61 -3.04
C LEU A 115 -5.08 18.63 -4.30
N VAL A 116 -5.06 17.56 -5.09
CA VAL A 116 -5.90 17.43 -6.29
C VAL A 116 -7.38 17.62 -5.96
N SER A 117 -7.87 16.93 -4.91
CA SER A 117 -9.25 17.08 -4.48
C SER A 117 -9.61 18.52 -4.06
N LYS A 118 -8.68 19.23 -3.43
CA LYS A 118 -8.90 20.63 -3.04
C LYS A 118 -8.87 21.58 -4.24
N ALA A 119 -7.94 21.37 -5.18
CA ALA A 119 -7.80 22.20 -6.36
C ALA A 119 -9.13 22.30 -7.15
N LYS A 120 -9.90 21.22 -7.24
CA LYS A 120 -11.21 21.19 -7.92
C LYS A 120 -12.20 22.25 -7.43
N THR A 121 -12.15 22.60 -6.17
CA THR A 121 -13.11 23.48 -5.53
C THR A 121 -12.59 24.90 -5.30
N MET A 122 -11.31 25.14 -5.60
CA MET A 122 -10.67 26.43 -5.40
C MET A 122 -10.66 27.28 -6.66
N THR A 123 -10.82 28.58 -6.46
CA THR A 123 -10.82 29.58 -7.55
C THR A 123 -9.80 30.69 -7.31
N ASN A 124 -9.15 30.70 -6.16
CA ASN A 124 -8.23 31.77 -5.76
C ASN A 124 -6.83 31.20 -5.50
N GLU A 125 -5.84 31.67 -6.27
CA GLU A 125 -4.44 31.27 -6.19
C GLU A 125 -3.81 31.54 -4.81
N ALA A 126 -4.13 32.69 -4.19
CA ALA A 126 -3.56 33.07 -2.89
C ALA A 126 -4.03 32.14 -1.76
N ASP A 127 -5.28 31.68 -1.83
CA ASP A 127 -5.82 30.71 -0.86
C ASP A 127 -5.32 29.30 -1.15
N TRP A 128 -5.11 28.98 -2.42
CA TRP A 128 -4.48 27.73 -2.84
C TRP A 128 -3.07 27.58 -2.26
N LYS A 129 -2.23 28.60 -2.40
CA LYS A 129 -0.85 28.59 -1.87
C LYS A 129 -0.78 28.33 -0.36
N LYS A 130 -1.78 28.77 0.42
CA LYS A 130 -1.89 28.44 1.85
C LYS A 130 -2.20 26.96 2.14
N LYS A 131 -2.64 26.18 1.15
CA LYS A 131 -2.96 24.76 1.31
C LYS A 131 -1.81 23.85 0.93
N LEU A 132 -0.82 24.38 0.21
CA LEU A 132 0.36 23.62 -0.17
C LEU A 132 1.24 23.31 1.06
N PRO A 133 1.89 22.14 1.07
CA PRO A 133 2.94 21.88 2.05
C PRO A 133 4.09 22.86 1.90
N ALA A 134 4.85 23.06 2.97
CA ALA A 134 6.02 23.93 2.93
C ALA A 134 7.02 23.49 1.84
N GLY A 135 7.42 24.43 1.00
CA GLY A 135 8.37 24.19 -0.10
C GLY A 135 7.74 23.62 -1.38
N TRP A 136 6.41 23.43 -1.42
CA TRP A 136 5.71 23.05 -2.65
C TRP A 136 5.20 24.31 -3.34
N ASP A 137 5.38 24.39 -4.68
CA ASP A 137 4.97 25.52 -5.50
C ASP A 137 4.17 25.06 -6.72
N TRP A 138 3.01 24.48 -6.48
CA TRP A 138 2.07 24.09 -7.54
C TRP A 138 1.13 25.25 -7.82
N PRO A 139 1.08 25.79 -9.06
CA PRO A 139 0.02 26.67 -9.48
C PRO A 139 -1.35 25.99 -9.38
N LEU A 140 -2.39 26.73 -9.04
CA LEU A 140 -3.76 26.16 -8.96
C LEU A 140 -4.20 25.61 -10.32
N GLU A 141 -3.96 26.38 -11.39
CA GLU A 141 -4.25 25.98 -12.76
C GLU A 141 -3.57 24.65 -13.13
N PHE A 142 -2.28 24.51 -12.81
CA PHE A 142 -1.54 23.27 -13.00
C PHE A 142 -2.21 22.07 -12.31
N ALA A 143 -2.59 22.23 -11.05
CA ALA A 143 -3.21 21.16 -10.27
C ALA A 143 -4.62 20.78 -10.80
N GLN A 144 -5.32 21.73 -11.44
CA GLN A 144 -6.62 21.49 -12.07
C GLN A 144 -6.50 20.83 -13.44
N GLU A 145 -5.58 21.32 -14.28
CA GLU A 145 -5.38 20.81 -15.64
C GLU A 145 -4.78 19.38 -15.66
N HIS A 146 -3.90 19.07 -14.71
CA HIS A 146 -3.20 17.78 -14.64
C HIS A 146 -3.78 16.83 -13.58
N GLU A 147 -5.06 16.98 -13.25
CA GLU A 147 -5.74 16.17 -12.25
C GLU A 147 -5.57 14.67 -12.45
N GLU A 148 -5.80 14.18 -13.68
CA GLU A 148 -5.75 12.74 -14.00
C GLU A 148 -4.34 12.18 -13.83
N GLU A 149 -3.31 12.89 -14.29
CA GLU A 149 -1.92 12.48 -14.15
C GLU A 149 -1.47 12.47 -12.68
N LEU A 150 -1.85 13.49 -11.91
CA LEU A 150 -1.54 13.57 -10.48
C LEU A 150 -2.25 12.48 -9.67
N ASN A 151 -3.50 12.15 -10.01
CA ASN A 151 -4.21 11.03 -9.41
C ASN A 151 -3.55 9.69 -9.77
N TRP A 152 -3.12 9.52 -11.01
CA TRP A 152 -2.39 8.35 -11.44
C TRP A 152 -1.06 8.21 -10.66
N VAL A 153 -0.26 9.26 -10.54
CA VAL A 153 0.97 9.29 -9.74
C VAL A 153 0.69 8.92 -8.29
N SER A 154 -0.35 9.49 -7.69
CA SER A 154 -0.77 9.15 -6.33
C SER A 154 -1.07 7.66 -6.16
N ASN A 155 -1.81 7.06 -7.10
CA ASN A 155 -2.14 5.64 -7.07
C ASN A 155 -0.89 4.75 -7.23
N MET A 156 0.04 5.15 -8.10
CA MET A 156 1.30 4.43 -8.28
C MET A 156 2.20 4.53 -7.04
N MET A 157 2.25 5.67 -6.37
CA MET A 157 2.96 5.84 -5.10
C MET A 157 2.35 4.95 -4.00
N GLU A 158 1.03 4.83 -3.94
CA GLU A 158 0.37 3.93 -2.99
C GLU A 158 0.73 2.45 -3.25
N GLN A 159 0.81 2.05 -4.53
CA GLN A 159 1.31 0.72 -4.92
C GLN A 159 2.77 0.52 -4.50
N CYS A 160 3.65 1.51 -4.69
CA CYS A 160 5.03 1.44 -4.18
C CYS A 160 5.05 1.20 -2.67
N GLY A 161 4.22 1.90 -1.91
CA GLY A 161 4.11 1.71 -0.46
C GLY A 161 3.67 0.30 -0.08
N ALA A 162 2.68 -0.25 -0.77
CA ALA A 162 2.23 -1.63 -0.56
C ALA A 162 3.36 -2.64 -0.85
N LEU A 163 4.09 -2.46 -1.95
CA LEU A 163 5.21 -3.33 -2.33
C LEU A 163 6.36 -3.25 -1.33
N VAL A 164 6.69 -2.06 -0.84
CA VAL A 164 7.71 -1.89 0.21
C VAL A 164 7.32 -2.65 1.48
N ARG A 165 6.05 -2.59 1.89
CA ARG A 165 5.59 -3.37 3.05
C ARG A 165 5.69 -4.89 2.83
N LEU A 166 5.37 -5.36 1.63
CA LEU A 166 5.33 -6.79 1.33
C LEU A 166 6.70 -7.38 0.98
N HIS A 167 7.52 -6.63 0.26
CA HIS A 167 8.73 -7.12 -0.37
C HIS A 167 10.00 -6.32 0.00
N GLY A 168 9.86 -5.23 0.76
CA GLY A 168 10.98 -4.36 1.14
C GLY A 168 11.37 -3.33 0.08
N ALA A 169 10.91 -3.47 -1.17
CA ALA A 169 11.22 -2.56 -2.27
C ALA A 169 10.05 -2.40 -3.24
N PRO A 170 9.92 -1.24 -3.92
CA PRO A 170 8.95 -1.05 -4.99
C PRO A 170 9.40 -1.77 -6.27
N LYS A 171 8.47 -2.00 -7.20
CA LYS A 171 8.82 -2.48 -8.54
C LYS A 171 9.40 -1.35 -9.39
N MET A 172 10.53 -1.63 -10.06
CA MET A 172 11.21 -0.70 -10.96
C MET A 172 10.26 -0.06 -11.97
N ARG A 173 9.52 -0.86 -12.73
CA ARG A 173 8.59 -0.37 -13.75
C ARG A 173 7.57 0.64 -13.20
N THR A 174 7.14 0.48 -11.96
CA THR A 174 6.22 1.44 -11.31
C THR A 174 6.95 2.74 -10.98
N VAL A 175 8.18 2.64 -10.51
CA VAL A 175 9.05 3.78 -10.21
C VAL A 175 9.38 4.56 -11.48
N ASP A 176 9.78 3.88 -12.56
CA ASP A 176 10.10 4.50 -13.85
C ASP A 176 8.88 5.26 -14.40
N GLY A 177 7.69 4.64 -14.36
CA GLY A 177 6.47 5.31 -14.80
C GLY A 177 6.13 6.57 -13.98
N ILE A 178 6.41 6.58 -12.67
CA ILE A 178 6.26 7.79 -11.85
C ILE A 178 7.23 8.86 -12.32
N PHE A 179 8.51 8.52 -12.53
CA PHE A 179 9.51 9.49 -13.01
C PHE A 179 9.16 10.05 -14.39
N GLU A 180 8.61 9.25 -15.29
CA GLU A 180 8.15 9.75 -16.61
C GLU A 180 7.14 10.91 -16.46
N VAL A 181 6.26 10.89 -15.46
CA VAL A 181 5.33 11.99 -15.21
C VAL A 181 6.03 13.14 -14.48
N LEU A 182 6.85 12.85 -13.47
CA LEU A 182 7.56 13.88 -12.71
C LEU A 182 8.48 14.71 -13.59
N ASP A 183 9.14 14.09 -14.56
CA ASP A 183 10.10 14.73 -15.47
C ASP A 183 9.42 15.57 -16.57
N ARG A 184 8.10 15.36 -16.82
CA ARG A 184 7.34 16.24 -17.72
C ARG A 184 7.13 17.63 -17.13
N TYR A 185 7.05 17.74 -15.80
CA TYR A 185 6.75 18.99 -15.08
C TYR A 185 7.81 19.26 -14.00
N PRO A 186 9.09 19.44 -14.40
CA PRO A 186 10.21 19.45 -13.46
C PRO A 186 10.21 20.66 -12.52
N ARG A 187 9.52 21.74 -12.85
CA ARG A 187 9.40 22.94 -12.01
C ARG A 187 8.30 22.75 -10.98
N GLU A 188 7.11 22.42 -11.45
CA GLU A 188 5.90 22.27 -10.64
C GLU A 188 6.04 21.07 -9.68
N LEU A 189 6.61 19.96 -10.16
CA LEU A 189 6.74 18.72 -9.38
C LEU A 189 8.09 18.55 -8.68
N GLN A 190 8.96 19.59 -8.65
CA GLN A 190 10.28 19.52 -8.03
C GLN A 190 10.26 18.97 -6.59
N SER A 191 9.39 19.52 -5.77
CA SER A 191 9.26 19.10 -4.36
C SER A 191 8.73 17.67 -4.24
N LEU A 192 7.79 17.27 -5.08
CA LEU A 192 7.28 15.90 -5.12
C LEU A 192 8.38 14.92 -5.54
N THR A 193 9.13 15.26 -6.58
CA THR A 193 10.30 14.48 -7.05
C THR A 193 11.33 14.28 -5.94
N TYR A 194 11.67 15.37 -5.22
CA TYR A 194 12.61 15.31 -4.10
C TYR A 194 12.11 14.34 -3.00
N HIS A 195 10.86 14.46 -2.58
CA HIS A 195 10.30 13.61 -1.54
C HIS A 195 10.14 12.16 -2.00
N PHE A 196 9.83 11.93 -3.27
CA PHE A 196 9.74 10.60 -3.84
C PHE A 196 11.11 9.91 -3.89
N LYS A 197 12.17 10.60 -4.33
CA LYS A 197 13.55 10.09 -4.28
C LYS A 197 13.96 9.76 -2.85
N LYS A 198 13.67 10.63 -1.89
CA LYS A 198 13.96 10.36 -0.47
C LYS A 198 13.21 9.15 0.08
N ALA A 199 12.00 8.89 -0.39
CA ALA A 199 11.24 7.69 -0.03
C ALA A 199 11.87 6.42 -0.63
N LEU A 200 12.39 6.50 -1.86
CA LEU A 200 13.14 5.42 -2.50
C LEU A 200 14.44 5.10 -1.74
N ASP A 201 15.23 6.10 -1.38
CA ASP A 201 16.47 5.92 -0.63
C ASP A 201 16.24 5.21 0.71
N LYS A 202 15.11 5.48 1.36
CA LYS A 202 14.74 4.80 2.61
C LYS A 202 14.24 3.36 2.40
N ALA A 203 13.58 3.11 1.27
CA ALA A 203 13.05 1.79 0.94
C ALA A 203 14.13 0.80 0.52
N ASP A 204 15.27 1.32 0.06
CA ASP A 204 16.47 0.54 -0.27
C ASP A 204 17.59 0.87 0.74
N PRO A 205 17.46 0.48 2.03
CA PRO A 205 18.50 0.72 3.00
C PRO A 205 19.76 -0.08 2.57
N PRO A 206 20.96 0.47 2.73
CA PRO A 206 22.20 -0.22 2.42
C PRO A 206 22.34 -1.45 3.33
N VAL A 207 21.90 -2.59 2.85
CA VAL A 207 22.12 -3.89 3.50
C VAL A 207 23.56 -4.25 3.27
N GLY A 208 24.33 -4.36 4.36
CA GLY A 208 25.72 -4.73 4.30
C GLY A 208 25.90 -6.00 3.46
N HIS A 209 26.81 -5.92 2.49
CA HIS A 209 27.44 -6.97 1.68
C HIS A 209 26.69 -7.56 0.46
N HIS A 210 25.44 -7.25 0.17
CA HIS A 210 24.89 -7.49 -1.16
C HIS A 210 24.09 -6.27 -1.59
N ALA A 211 24.79 -5.22 -2.01
CA ALA A 211 24.16 -4.07 -2.64
C ALA A 211 23.40 -4.52 -3.88
N PRO A 212 22.07 -4.43 -3.93
CA PRO A 212 21.39 -4.43 -5.21
C PRO A 212 21.96 -3.25 -6.01
N ARG A 213 22.10 -3.45 -7.29
CA ARG A 213 22.73 -2.49 -8.20
C ARG A 213 22.17 -1.10 -7.94
N ARG A 214 23.04 -0.19 -7.49
CA ARG A 214 22.76 1.25 -7.49
C ARG A 214 22.13 1.60 -8.85
N TRP A 215 21.16 2.46 -8.82
CA TRP A 215 20.77 3.33 -9.89
C TRP A 215 22.02 4.08 -10.37
N ARG A 216 22.84 3.45 -11.20
CA ARG A 216 23.90 4.14 -11.91
C ARG A 216 23.21 4.75 -13.11
N ASP A 217 23.28 6.05 -13.18
CA ASP A 217 23.27 6.76 -14.44
C ASP A 217 24.29 6.05 -15.34
N ASP A 218 23.78 5.29 -16.31
CA ASP A 218 24.58 4.82 -17.43
C ASP A 218 24.79 6.05 -18.32
N ASP A 219 25.62 7.00 -17.83
CA ASP A 219 26.26 7.96 -18.69
C ASP A 219 27.22 7.16 -19.56
N GLY A 220 26.65 6.72 -20.69
CA GLY A 220 27.38 6.11 -21.77
C GLY A 220 28.47 7.06 -22.23
N ASP A 221 29.69 6.82 -21.76
CA ASP A 221 30.85 7.41 -22.38
C ASP A 221 31.33 6.45 -23.47
N GLY A 222 31.00 6.86 -24.69
CA GLY A 222 31.43 6.20 -25.89
C GLY A 222 32.93 6.31 -26.09
N ARG A 223 33.57 5.18 -26.35
CA ARG A 223 34.73 5.09 -27.24
C ARG A 223 34.70 3.79 -28.01
#